data_f4bf71a56a425115d0dd3831600f1e16
#
_entry.id   f4bf71a56a425115d0dd3831600f1e16
#
_cell.length_a   1.000
_cell.length_b   1.000
_cell.length_c   1.000
_cell.angle_alpha   90.00
_cell.angle_beta   90.00
_cell.angle_gamma   90.00
#
_symmetry.space_group_name_H-M   'P 1'
#
loop_
_entity.id
_entity.type
_entity.pdbx_description
1 polymer ?
#
loop_
_entity_poly.entity_id
_entity_poly.type
_entity_poly.pdbx_seq_one_letter_code
_entity_poly.pdbx_strand_id
1 'polypeptide(L)'
;TYIRTLAEDIGNALGSGAHLIGLRRIETAGYALADAITLEALEVRIKNTPVESLQSLLLPIDSAIAYLPAVTLNPDAAHYLLQGQAVWVSGKIPQGEMRLFDENARFLGLGFLQDDGKIAPKRLIRDFS
;
A
#
# COMPACT_ATOMS: atom_id res chain seq x y z
N THR A 1 11.08 4.41 13.69
CA THR A 1 11.69 5.32 14.68
C THR A 1 10.82 6.55 14.88
N TYR A 2 10.54 6.86 16.12
CA TYR A 2 9.79 8.07 16.45
C TYR A 2 10.76 9.27 16.47
N ILE A 3 10.44 10.31 15.73
CA ILE A 3 11.30 11.49 15.58
C ILE A 3 11.53 12.19 16.92
N ARG A 4 10.52 12.21 17.81
CA ARG A 4 10.69 12.77 19.15
C ARG A 4 11.76 12.03 19.96
N THR A 5 11.74 10.71 19.90
CA THR A 5 12.73 9.86 20.57
C THR A 5 14.11 10.05 19.95
N LEU A 6 14.21 10.18 18.64
CA LEU A 6 15.47 10.46 17.96
C LEU A 6 16.07 11.79 18.42
N ALA A 7 15.26 12.84 18.57
CA ALA A 7 15.70 14.13 19.08
C ALA A 7 16.26 14.03 20.50
N GLU A 8 15.57 13.29 21.38
CA GLU A 8 16.03 13.04 22.75
C GLU A 8 17.36 12.26 22.78
N ASP A 9 17.51 11.24 21.95
CA ASP A 9 18.72 10.43 21.86
C ASP A 9 19.92 11.27 21.40
N ILE A 10 19.73 12.15 20.42
CA ILE A 10 20.76 13.10 19.96
C ILE A 10 21.17 14.03 21.11
N GLY A 11 20.18 14.57 21.82
CA GLY A 11 20.46 15.46 22.96
C GLY A 11 21.24 14.77 24.06
N ASN A 12 20.91 13.52 24.38
CA ASN A 12 21.62 12.73 25.38
C ASN A 12 23.05 12.43 24.94
N ALA A 13 23.28 12.11 23.69
CA ALA A 13 24.60 11.84 23.14
C ALA A 13 25.49 13.09 23.19
N LEU A 14 24.91 14.27 23.01
CA LEU A 14 25.63 15.56 23.09
C LEU A 14 25.78 16.05 24.54
N GLY A 15 25.09 15.45 25.50
CA GLY A 15 25.14 15.88 26.92
C GLY A 15 24.30 17.12 27.22
N SER A 16 23.56 17.66 26.27
CA SER A 16 22.77 18.89 26.40
C SER A 16 21.30 18.69 26.63
N GLY A 17 20.80 17.48 26.36
CA GLY A 17 19.34 17.25 26.17
C GLY A 17 18.83 17.90 24.88
N ALA A 18 17.67 17.49 24.43
CA ALA A 18 16.99 18.06 23.25
C ALA A 18 15.53 17.70 23.24
N HIS A 19 14.73 18.48 22.50
CA HIS A 19 13.34 18.20 22.24
C HIS A 19 12.94 18.72 20.86
N LEU A 20 11.88 18.15 20.30
CA LEU A 20 11.36 18.54 19.00
C LEU A 20 10.47 19.79 19.13
N ILE A 21 10.74 20.84 18.35
CA ILE A 21 9.94 22.07 18.33
C ILE A 21 9.03 22.18 17.11
N GLY A 22 9.25 21.35 16.11
CA GLY A 22 8.42 21.32 14.91
C GLY A 22 8.67 20.08 14.09
N LEU A 23 7.65 19.62 13.40
CA LEU A 23 7.72 18.46 12.51
C LEU A 23 6.72 18.64 11.37
N ARG A 24 7.18 18.45 10.14
CA ARG A 24 6.31 18.43 8.99
C ARG A 24 6.67 17.23 8.12
N ARG A 25 5.72 16.31 7.97
CA ARG A 25 5.90 15.15 7.09
C ARG A 25 5.71 15.60 5.65
N ILE A 26 6.71 15.35 4.81
CA ILE A 26 6.67 15.75 3.41
C ILE A 26 6.47 14.57 2.45
N GLU A 27 6.68 13.36 2.93
CA GLU A 27 6.48 12.15 2.14
C GLU A 27 6.24 10.94 3.05
N THR A 28 5.37 10.02 2.61
CA THR A 28 5.13 8.72 3.24
C THR A 28 4.69 7.73 2.17
N ALA A 29 5.33 6.55 2.12
CA ALA A 29 4.98 5.46 1.20
C ALA A 29 4.90 5.90 -0.27
N GLY A 30 5.77 6.84 -0.68
CA GLY A 30 5.77 7.39 -2.03
C GLY A 30 4.75 8.51 -2.27
N TYR A 31 3.95 8.87 -1.27
CA TYR A 31 3.02 10.00 -1.36
C TYR A 31 3.71 11.28 -0.90
N ALA A 32 3.85 12.23 -1.81
CA ALA A 32 4.50 13.51 -1.52
C ALA A 32 3.48 14.56 -1.06
N LEU A 33 3.95 15.49 -0.22
CA LEU A 33 3.11 16.60 0.26
C LEU A 33 2.58 17.46 -0.90
N ALA A 34 3.35 17.60 -1.98
CA ALA A 34 2.94 18.36 -3.16
C ALA A 34 1.67 17.81 -3.83
N ASP A 35 1.43 16.49 -3.71
CA ASP A 35 0.25 15.81 -4.28
C ASP A 35 -0.91 15.73 -3.30
N ALA A 36 -0.72 16.18 -2.06
CA ALA A 36 -1.76 16.17 -1.04
C ALA A 36 -2.77 17.29 -1.26
N ILE A 37 -3.99 17.05 -0.85
CA ILE A 37 -5.07 18.03 -0.90
C ILE A 37 -5.41 18.51 0.52
N THR A 38 -5.64 19.81 0.69
CA THR A 38 -6.09 20.34 1.98
C THR A 38 -7.56 19.97 2.22
N LEU A 39 -7.97 19.96 3.48
CA LEU A 39 -9.36 19.67 3.84
C LEU A 39 -10.31 20.71 3.22
N GLU A 40 -9.92 21.99 3.23
CA GLU A 40 -10.69 23.08 2.63
C GLU A 40 -10.86 22.91 1.12
N ALA A 41 -9.79 22.55 0.41
CA ALA A 41 -9.85 22.29 -1.02
C ALA A 41 -10.73 21.07 -1.35
N LEU A 42 -10.67 20.02 -0.51
CA LEU A 42 -11.53 18.85 -0.65
C LEU A 42 -13.01 19.20 -0.46
N GLU A 43 -13.34 20.00 0.55
CA GLU A 43 -14.71 20.46 0.80
C GLU A 43 -15.28 21.23 -0.40
N VAL A 44 -14.49 22.10 -1.00
CA VAL A 44 -14.90 22.84 -2.21
C VAL A 44 -15.19 21.88 -3.37
N ARG A 45 -14.34 20.88 -3.57
CA ARG A 45 -14.55 19.87 -4.62
C ARG A 45 -15.81 19.04 -4.39
N ILE A 46 -16.08 18.65 -3.14
CA ILE A 46 -17.28 17.89 -2.77
C ILE A 46 -18.55 18.67 -3.09
N LYS A 47 -18.57 19.98 -2.82
CA LYS A 47 -19.72 20.84 -3.09
C LYS A 47 -19.98 21.04 -4.58
N ASN A 48 -18.94 21.07 -5.40
CA ASN A 48 -18.99 21.43 -6.81
C ASN A 48 -18.95 20.25 -7.77
N THR A 49 -18.81 19.01 -7.28
CA THR A 49 -18.57 17.81 -8.10
C THR A 49 -19.61 16.75 -7.78
N PRO A 50 -20.20 16.07 -8.80
CA PRO A 50 -21.08 14.92 -8.58
C PRO A 50 -20.37 13.79 -7.81
N VAL A 51 -21.11 13.05 -7.01
CA VAL A 51 -20.56 11.96 -6.17
C VAL A 51 -19.81 10.93 -6.99
N GLU A 52 -20.31 10.59 -8.17
CA GLU A 52 -19.66 9.63 -9.07
C GLU A 52 -18.25 10.08 -9.49
N SER A 53 -18.06 11.39 -9.67
CA SER A 53 -16.78 11.95 -10.06
C SER A 53 -15.79 12.09 -8.90
N LEU A 54 -16.28 12.03 -7.65
CA LEU A 54 -15.40 12.10 -6.47
C LEU A 54 -14.52 10.86 -6.33
N GLN A 55 -14.91 9.72 -6.88
CA GLN A 55 -14.11 8.51 -6.87
C GLN A 55 -12.77 8.69 -7.60
N SER A 56 -12.69 9.59 -8.55
CA SER A 56 -11.44 9.91 -9.26
C SER A 56 -10.39 10.55 -8.35
N LEU A 57 -10.78 11.11 -7.21
CA LEU A 57 -9.87 11.67 -6.20
C LEU A 57 -9.19 10.59 -5.37
N LEU A 58 -9.75 9.38 -5.33
CA LEU A 58 -9.18 8.25 -4.60
C LEU A 58 -8.09 7.59 -5.45
N LEU A 59 -6.96 7.31 -4.83
CA LEU A 59 -5.89 6.53 -5.44
C LEU A 59 -6.24 5.04 -5.40
N PRO A 60 -5.65 4.23 -6.31
CA PRO A 60 -5.82 2.78 -6.24
C PRO A 60 -5.43 2.24 -4.86
N ILE A 61 -6.14 1.21 -4.39
CA ILE A 61 -5.93 0.64 -3.05
C ILE A 61 -4.52 0.10 -2.85
N ASP A 62 -3.86 -0.34 -3.91
CA ASP A 62 -2.48 -0.87 -3.87
C ASP A 62 -1.42 0.22 -4.08
N SER A 63 -1.79 1.50 -4.19
CA SER A 63 -0.84 2.59 -4.46
C SER A 63 0.23 2.73 -3.39
N ALA A 64 -0.10 2.47 -2.11
CA ALA A 64 0.85 2.55 -0.99
C ALA A 64 1.92 1.45 -1.03
N ILE A 65 1.70 0.37 -1.77
CA ILE A 65 2.59 -0.78 -1.89
C ILE A 65 3.05 -0.98 -3.34
N ALA A 66 3.00 0.07 -4.14
CA ALA A 66 3.39 0.03 -5.56
C ALA A 66 4.85 -0.41 -5.78
N TYR A 67 5.70 -0.31 -4.74
CA TYR A 67 7.09 -0.77 -4.80
C TYR A 67 7.23 -2.30 -4.83
N LEU A 68 6.18 -3.04 -4.46
CA LEU A 68 6.20 -4.51 -4.51
C LEU A 68 5.96 -5.01 -5.95
N PRO A 69 6.60 -6.14 -6.33
CA PRO A 69 6.35 -6.72 -7.65
C PRO A 69 4.88 -7.10 -7.84
N ALA A 70 4.41 -7.02 -9.07
CA ALA A 70 3.05 -7.41 -9.45
C ALA A 70 3.07 -8.78 -10.16
N VAL A 71 2.14 -9.66 -9.81
CA VAL A 71 1.94 -10.96 -10.44
C VAL A 71 0.49 -11.08 -10.85
N THR A 72 0.26 -11.44 -12.11
CA THR A 72 -1.09 -11.68 -12.63
C THR A 72 -1.41 -13.15 -12.58
N LEU A 73 -2.54 -13.51 -12.00
CA LEU A 73 -3.02 -14.88 -11.87
C LEU A 73 -4.02 -15.19 -12.98
N ASN A 74 -4.01 -16.44 -13.46
CA ASN A 74 -5.08 -16.92 -14.31
C ASN A 74 -6.39 -17.10 -13.49
N PRO A 75 -7.56 -17.26 -14.14
CA PRO A 75 -8.83 -17.36 -13.41
C PRO A 75 -8.88 -18.50 -12.38
N ASP A 76 -8.29 -19.65 -12.70
CA ASP A 76 -8.29 -20.82 -11.80
C ASP A 76 -7.43 -20.54 -10.56
N ALA A 77 -6.22 -20.01 -10.76
CA ALA A 77 -5.34 -19.68 -9.65
C ALA A 77 -5.95 -18.58 -8.76
N ALA A 78 -6.55 -17.57 -9.37
CA ALA A 78 -7.24 -16.50 -8.62
C ALA A 78 -8.40 -17.05 -7.78
N HIS A 79 -9.19 -17.97 -8.34
CA HIS A 79 -10.29 -18.59 -7.63
C HIS A 79 -9.83 -19.34 -6.37
N TYR A 80 -8.82 -20.20 -6.50
CA TYR A 80 -8.30 -20.95 -5.35
C TYR A 80 -7.57 -20.06 -4.34
N LEU A 81 -6.84 -19.05 -4.83
CA LEU A 81 -6.17 -18.11 -3.94
C LEU A 81 -7.16 -17.34 -3.06
N LEU A 82 -8.28 -16.90 -3.64
CA LEU A 82 -9.33 -16.19 -2.89
C LEU A 82 -9.99 -17.06 -1.83
N GLN A 83 -9.89 -18.39 -1.97
CA GLN A 83 -10.33 -19.34 -0.94
C GLN A 83 -9.27 -19.60 0.14
N GLY A 84 -8.13 -18.93 0.07
CA GLY A 84 -7.04 -19.09 1.03
C GLY A 84 -6.03 -20.16 0.69
N GLN A 85 -6.08 -20.74 -0.51
CA GLN A 85 -5.19 -21.80 -0.94
C GLN A 85 -3.95 -21.25 -1.64
N ALA A 86 -2.79 -21.88 -1.41
CA ALA A 86 -1.60 -21.60 -2.18
C ALA A 86 -1.74 -22.15 -3.60
N VAL A 87 -1.25 -21.41 -4.60
CA VAL A 87 -1.42 -21.76 -6.01
C VAL A 87 -0.11 -21.76 -6.77
N TRP A 88 -0.04 -22.58 -7.81
CA TRP A 88 1.05 -22.58 -8.78
C TRP A 88 0.81 -21.51 -9.83
N VAL A 89 1.86 -20.76 -10.15
CA VAL A 89 1.83 -19.76 -11.23
C VAL A 89 3.00 -20.04 -12.17
N SER A 90 2.73 -20.06 -13.46
CA SER A 90 3.75 -20.24 -14.46
C SER A 90 4.59 -18.98 -14.64
N GLY A 91 5.87 -19.17 -15.01
CA GLY A 91 6.79 -18.09 -15.27
C GLY A 91 7.74 -17.79 -14.10
N LYS A 92 8.46 -16.70 -14.23
CA LYS A 92 9.42 -16.27 -13.21
C LYS A 92 8.68 -15.52 -12.09
N ILE A 93 8.68 -16.12 -10.90
CA ILE A 93 8.01 -15.56 -9.74
C ILE A 93 9.02 -14.79 -8.89
N PRO A 94 8.72 -13.53 -8.51
CA PRO A 94 9.56 -12.77 -7.59
C PRO A 94 9.65 -13.44 -6.23
N GLN A 95 10.80 -13.33 -5.57
CA GLN A 95 10.94 -13.79 -4.19
C GLN A 95 10.35 -12.75 -3.23
N GLY A 96 9.81 -13.23 -2.11
CA GLY A 96 9.24 -12.40 -1.08
C GLY A 96 7.78 -12.04 -1.34
N GLU A 97 7.39 -10.88 -0.84
CA GLU A 97 6.02 -10.42 -0.97
C GLU A 97 5.74 -9.82 -2.35
N MET A 98 4.53 -9.98 -2.83
CA MET A 98 4.09 -9.50 -4.14
C MET A 98 2.63 -9.06 -4.12
N ARG A 99 2.30 -8.17 -5.05
CA ARG A 99 0.92 -7.77 -5.32
C ARG A 99 0.31 -8.77 -6.29
N LEU A 100 -0.90 -9.22 -6.01
CA LEU A 100 -1.61 -10.21 -6.82
C LEU A 100 -2.78 -9.55 -7.55
N PHE A 101 -2.87 -9.82 -8.85
CA PHE A 101 -3.92 -9.31 -9.72
C PHE A 101 -4.56 -10.47 -10.47
N ASP A 102 -5.82 -10.31 -10.84
CA ASP A 102 -6.48 -11.24 -11.77
C ASP A 102 -6.20 -10.86 -13.23
N GLU A 103 -6.75 -11.62 -14.17
CA GLU A 103 -6.57 -11.36 -15.60
C GLU A 103 -7.15 -10.01 -16.06
N ASN A 104 -8.07 -9.43 -15.29
CA ASN A 104 -8.69 -8.14 -15.56
C ASN A 104 -7.95 -6.98 -14.89
N ALA A 105 -6.73 -7.22 -14.39
CA ALA A 105 -5.92 -6.25 -13.65
C ALA A 105 -6.57 -5.76 -12.35
N ARG A 106 -7.46 -6.57 -11.75
CA ARG A 106 -8.10 -6.28 -10.47
C ARG A 106 -7.17 -6.72 -9.34
N PHE A 107 -6.92 -5.84 -8.37
CA PHE A 107 -6.07 -6.14 -7.24
C PHE A 107 -6.76 -7.12 -6.28
N LEU A 108 -6.13 -8.26 -6.04
CA LEU A 108 -6.66 -9.33 -5.18
C LEU A 108 -6.11 -9.28 -3.77
N GLY A 109 -4.92 -8.77 -3.59
CA GLY A 109 -4.25 -8.71 -2.30
C GLY A 109 -2.75 -8.95 -2.39
N LEU A 110 -2.16 -9.30 -1.24
CA LEU A 110 -0.75 -9.63 -1.11
C LEU A 110 -0.57 -11.14 -1.01
N GLY A 111 0.49 -11.62 -1.63
CA GLY A 111 0.94 -12.99 -1.49
C GLY A 111 2.44 -13.06 -1.30
N PHE A 112 2.93 -14.24 -1.05
CA PHE A 112 4.36 -14.50 -0.92
C PHE A 112 4.73 -15.85 -1.53
N LEU A 113 5.97 -15.95 -2.01
CA LEU A 113 6.48 -17.18 -2.56
C LEU A 113 6.88 -18.13 -1.44
N GLN A 114 6.33 -19.35 -1.46
CA GLN A 114 6.68 -20.42 -0.53
C GLN A 114 7.90 -21.20 -1.02
N ASP A 115 8.53 -21.94 -0.10
CA ASP A 115 9.69 -22.80 -0.43
C ASP A 115 9.38 -23.87 -1.48
N ASP A 116 8.13 -24.31 -1.57
CA ASP A 116 7.67 -25.28 -2.55
C ASP A 116 7.38 -24.68 -3.95
N GLY A 117 7.56 -23.38 -4.10
CA GLY A 117 7.34 -22.67 -5.36
C GLY A 117 5.91 -22.18 -5.58
N LYS A 118 4.99 -22.43 -4.66
CA LYS A 118 3.63 -21.90 -4.71
C LYS A 118 3.55 -20.48 -4.16
N ILE A 119 2.58 -19.73 -4.65
CA ILE A 119 2.24 -18.43 -4.08
C ILE A 119 1.12 -18.65 -3.05
N ALA A 120 1.39 -18.26 -1.81
CA ALA A 120 0.41 -18.31 -0.73
C ALA A 120 -0.18 -16.92 -0.48
N PRO A 121 -1.48 -16.85 -0.15
CA PRO A 121 -2.08 -15.56 0.20
C PRO A 121 -1.59 -15.10 1.58
N LYS A 122 -1.23 -13.82 1.69
CA LYS A 122 -0.88 -13.18 2.96
C LYS A 122 -2.02 -12.30 3.46
N ARG A 123 -2.53 -11.47 2.60
CA ARG A 123 -3.69 -10.60 2.86
C ARG A 123 -4.51 -10.48 1.59
N LEU A 124 -5.78 -10.82 1.67
CA LEU A 124 -6.69 -10.75 0.55
C LEU A 124 -7.70 -9.62 0.75
N ILE A 125 -8.04 -8.95 -0.35
CA ILE A 125 -9.14 -8.00 -0.37
C ILE A 125 -10.43 -8.78 -0.52
N ARG A 126 -11.32 -8.62 0.43
CA ARG A 126 -12.68 -9.14 0.32
C ARG A 126 -13.52 -8.10 -0.40
N ASP A 127 -14.18 -8.52 -1.43
CA ASP A 127 -15.12 -7.66 -2.13
C ASP A 127 -16.34 -7.47 -1.24
N PHE A 128 -16.56 -6.24 -0.83
CA PHE A 128 -17.74 -5.84 -0.09
C PHE A 128 -18.78 -5.28 -1.07
N SER A 129 -19.00 -6.01 -2.14
CA SER A 129 -20.05 -5.64 -3.09
C SER A 129 -21.44 -5.91 -2.53
#